data_e2524d9c14ed22380f11925484a4c5c7
#
_entry.id   e2524d9c14ed22380f11925484a4c5c7
#
_cell.length_a   1.000
_cell.length_b   1.000
_cell.length_c   1.000
_cell.angle_alpha   90.00
_cell.angle_beta   90.00
_cell.angle_gamma   90.00
#
_symmetry.space_group_name_H-M   'P 1'
#
loop_
_entity.id
_entity.type
_entity.pdbx_description
1 polymer ?
#
loop_
_entity_poly.entity_id
_entity_poly.type
_entity_poly.pdbx_seq_one_letter_code
_entity_poly.pdbx_strand_id
1 'polypeptide(L)'
;MMWGEYFGLAVTSLTHRRTRTLLTVIGIVIGITAVVALLSVGQGLQDGINAQFATLGVDKVTIFSSTAFSAAAGNSADPLTDRDVRVVENTRGVAEAAGVMFKATIVKFRDEPKQLSVYGYPLDSRRRLMEESSGYELEAGRKLGPNDHGKVVVGSYVADGAFKRRVGVGSTLEFQGQRFTVVGTLKSVGNRRDDSAVLMGLDEVREVFADGDVPSDEVYSIIARTVPGEVPATVATRIEDRLRKSHNLKKGEETFSVMTSEQLMQSFNAIFGIVQAVIIGIAAISLLVGGIGIMNTMYTAVIERTKEIGIMKAVGARNSAIMAIFVIESGLLGAVGGAIGVLLGSGAAKLVEFVATNALGTNLLRAALPWELLVGALLFSFTIGALSGLFPARQAARLKPVDALRYE
;
A
#
# COMPACT_ATOMS: atom_id res chain seq x y z
N MET A 1 36.50 2.10 30.22
CA MET A 1 37.25 3.17 29.57
C MET A 1 37.80 2.77 28.19
N MET A 2 37.92 1.46 27.87
CA MET A 2 38.51 0.95 26.60
C MET A 2 37.64 1.05 25.34
N TRP A 3 36.31 1.11 25.41
CA TRP A 3 35.42 1.11 24.24
C TRP A 3 35.41 2.44 23.48
N GLY A 4 35.55 3.58 24.18
CA GLY A 4 35.57 4.90 23.55
C GLY A 4 36.84 5.16 22.71
N GLU A 5 37.99 4.60 23.10
CA GLU A 5 39.24 4.74 22.37
C GLU A 5 39.22 3.91 21.06
N TYR A 6 38.60 2.73 21.08
CA TYR A 6 38.42 1.92 19.87
C TYR A 6 37.49 2.59 18.86
N PHE A 7 36.42 3.28 19.35
CA PHE A 7 35.54 4.05 18.53
C PHE A 7 36.23 5.26 17.86
N GLY A 8 37.05 5.98 18.62
CA GLY A 8 37.81 7.12 18.10
C GLY A 8 38.81 6.72 16.99
N LEU A 9 39.52 5.60 17.18
CA LEU A 9 40.44 5.06 16.16
C LEU A 9 39.72 4.61 14.90
N ALA A 10 38.55 3.97 15.03
CA ALA A 10 37.73 3.54 13.89
C ALA A 10 37.20 4.74 13.06
N VAL A 11 36.75 5.81 13.69
CA VAL A 11 36.28 7.03 13.00
C VAL A 11 37.39 7.74 12.25
N THR A 12 38.58 7.85 12.85
CA THR A 12 39.75 8.52 12.22
C THR A 12 40.22 7.76 10.98
N SER A 13 40.15 6.42 11.02
CA SER A 13 40.54 5.54 9.91
C SER A 13 39.61 5.69 8.67
N LEU A 14 38.32 6.02 8.87
CA LEU A 14 37.33 6.19 7.80
C LEU A 14 37.57 7.43 6.95
N THR A 15 38.23 8.46 7.49
CA THR A 15 38.39 9.77 6.81
C THR A 15 39.53 9.80 5.80
N HIS A 16 40.50 8.88 5.87
CA HIS A 16 41.71 8.93 5.03
C HIS A 16 41.58 8.26 3.65
N ARG A 17 40.53 7.44 3.36
CA ARG A 17 40.40 6.70 2.09
C ARG A 17 39.00 6.79 1.48
N ARG A 18 38.54 8.02 1.20
CA ARG A 18 37.17 8.38 0.83
C ARG A 18 36.60 7.58 -0.35
N THR A 19 37.34 7.39 -1.44
CA THR A 19 36.83 6.78 -2.68
C THR A 19 36.51 5.28 -2.52
N ARG A 20 37.40 4.51 -1.83
CA ARG A 20 37.23 3.08 -1.63
C ARG A 20 36.06 2.81 -0.64
N THR A 21 36.06 3.56 0.46
CA THR A 21 34.98 3.50 1.46
C THR A 21 33.62 3.83 0.83
N LEU A 22 33.57 4.82 -0.03
CA LEU A 22 32.33 5.26 -0.70
C LEU A 22 31.79 4.15 -1.64
N LEU A 23 32.66 3.54 -2.47
CA LEU A 23 32.29 2.44 -3.36
C LEU A 23 31.82 1.20 -2.60
N THR A 24 32.40 0.94 -1.44
CA THR A 24 32.05 -0.21 -0.59
C THR A 24 30.68 -0.03 0.08
N VAL A 25 30.44 1.19 0.58
CA VAL A 25 29.22 1.53 1.33
C VAL A 25 28.02 1.68 0.39
N ILE A 26 28.23 1.97 -0.91
CA ILE A 26 27.16 2.25 -1.88
C ILE A 26 26.15 1.08 -2.01
N GLY A 27 26.64 -0.17 -1.93
CA GLY A 27 25.75 -1.35 -1.96
C GLY A 27 24.80 -1.42 -0.77
N ILE A 28 25.30 -1.06 0.43
CA ILE A 28 24.47 -0.99 1.64
C ILE A 28 23.53 0.21 1.56
N VAL A 29 24.01 1.36 1.10
CA VAL A 29 23.18 2.57 0.91
C VAL A 29 22.01 2.26 0.00
N ILE A 30 22.24 1.67 -1.18
CA ILE A 30 21.17 1.33 -2.14
C ILE A 30 20.18 0.33 -1.51
N GLY A 31 20.68 -0.73 -0.87
CA GLY A 31 19.86 -1.74 -0.23
C GLY A 31 18.96 -1.16 0.87
N ILE A 32 19.53 -0.38 1.78
CA ILE A 32 18.78 0.24 2.88
C ILE A 32 17.82 1.34 2.36
N THR A 33 18.25 2.13 1.36
CA THR A 33 17.38 3.14 0.72
C THR A 33 16.14 2.47 0.15
N ALA A 34 16.30 1.38 -0.61
CA ALA A 34 15.18 0.66 -1.21
C ALA A 34 14.25 0.06 -0.13
N VAL A 35 14.82 -0.57 0.91
CA VAL A 35 14.04 -1.14 2.03
C VAL A 35 13.22 -0.06 2.72
N VAL A 36 13.87 1.03 3.16
CA VAL A 36 13.20 2.09 3.92
C VAL A 36 12.14 2.78 3.07
N ALA A 37 12.44 3.09 1.80
CA ALA A 37 11.49 3.73 0.91
C ALA A 37 10.24 2.86 0.66
N LEU A 38 10.45 1.59 0.27
CA LEU A 38 9.36 0.70 -0.12
C LEU A 38 8.54 0.22 1.09
N LEU A 39 9.17 -0.10 2.22
CA LEU A 39 8.44 -0.46 3.43
C LEU A 39 7.65 0.73 4.00
N SER A 40 8.23 1.93 3.97
CA SER A 40 7.55 3.15 4.41
C SER A 40 6.30 3.45 3.58
N VAL A 41 6.40 3.39 2.25
CA VAL A 41 5.26 3.59 1.34
C VAL A 41 4.25 2.45 1.49
N GLY A 42 4.74 1.20 1.58
CA GLY A 42 3.88 0.02 1.73
C GLY A 42 3.07 0.04 3.02
N GLN A 43 3.69 0.41 4.14
CA GLN A 43 3.01 0.53 5.43
C GLN A 43 2.01 1.70 5.43
N GLY A 44 2.39 2.83 4.87
CA GLY A 44 1.48 3.97 4.75
C GLY A 44 0.27 3.67 3.86
N LEU A 45 0.45 2.92 2.77
CA LEU A 45 -0.66 2.45 1.94
C LEU A 45 -1.56 1.47 2.69
N GLN A 46 -0.98 0.54 3.45
CA GLN A 46 -1.73 -0.39 4.29
C GLN A 46 -2.56 0.34 5.34
N ASP A 47 -1.98 1.33 6.02
CA ASP A 47 -2.68 2.16 7.01
C ASP A 47 -3.82 2.95 6.36
N GLY A 48 -3.60 3.53 5.16
CA GLY A 48 -4.62 4.23 4.40
C GLY A 48 -5.79 3.33 4.00
N ILE A 49 -5.50 2.12 3.53
CA ILE A 49 -6.53 1.12 3.19
C ILE A 49 -7.28 0.66 4.43
N ASN A 50 -6.58 0.37 5.53
CA ASN A 50 -7.21 -0.02 6.79
C ASN A 50 -8.14 1.08 7.32
N ALA A 51 -7.74 2.35 7.22
CA ALA A 51 -8.58 3.48 7.60
C ALA A 51 -9.84 3.57 6.73
N GLN A 52 -9.72 3.31 5.42
CA GLN A 52 -10.86 3.31 4.50
C GLN A 52 -11.83 2.15 4.80
N PHE A 53 -11.31 0.95 5.11
CA PHE A 53 -12.16 -0.17 5.53
C PHE A 53 -12.81 0.03 6.90
N ALA A 54 -12.18 0.76 7.80
CA ALA A 54 -12.79 1.08 9.10
C ALA A 54 -14.07 1.90 8.95
N THR A 55 -14.19 2.72 7.89
CA THR A 55 -15.42 3.50 7.60
C THR A 55 -16.56 2.63 7.05
N LEU A 56 -16.23 1.49 6.41
CA LEU A 56 -17.25 0.57 5.89
C LEU A 56 -18.07 -0.10 7.01
N GLY A 57 -17.52 -0.22 8.21
CA GLY A 57 -18.12 -0.92 9.35
C GLY A 57 -17.89 -2.43 9.30
N VAL A 58 -17.84 -3.03 10.48
CA VAL A 58 -17.56 -4.47 10.66
C VAL A 58 -18.79 -5.35 10.50
N ASP A 59 -19.98 -4.75 10.46
CA ASP A 59 -21.30 -5.39 10.39
C ASP A 59 -21.80 -5.63 8.95
N LYS A 60 -20.92 -5.45 7.95
CA LYS A 60 -21.31 -5.51 6.54
C LYS A 60 -20.68 -6.69 5.81
N VAL A 61 -21.44 -7.20 4.86
CA VAL A 61 -21.05 -8.22 3.90
C VAL A 61 -21.23 -7.65 2.51
N THR A 62 -20.21 -7.73 1.68
CA THR A 62 -20.26 -7.27 0.30
C THR A 62 -20.20 -8.46 -0.64
N ILE A 63 -21.07 -8.46 -1.64
CA ILE A 63 -21.15 -9.46 -2.68
C ILE A 63 -20.75 -8.80 -3.99
N PHE A 64 -19.77 -9.35 -4.66
CA PHE A 64 -19.31 -8.90 -5.97
C PHE A 64 -19.60 -9.96 -7.01
N SER A 65 -20.01 -9.55 -8.21
CA SER A 65 -19.93 -10.44 -9.37
C SER A 65 -18.48 -10.75 -9.70
N SER A 66 -18.18 -11.97 -10.14
CA SER A 66 -16.83 -12.33 -10.61
C SER A 66 -16.40 -11.52 -11.84
N THR A 67 -17.35 -10.96 -12.61
CA THR A 67 -17.09 -9.97 -13.67
C THR A 67 -16.52 -8.67 -13.14
N ALA A 68 -16.83 -8.27 -11.92
CA ALA A 68 -16.25 -7.07 -11.32
C ALA A 68 -14.71 -7.15 -11.19
N PHE A 69 -14.18 -8.36 -10.98
CA PHE A 69 -12.75 -8.63 -10.92
C PHE A 69 -12.14 -9.01 -12.29
N SER A 70 -12.93 -9.59 -13.19
CA SER A 70 -12.49 -10.07 -14.52
C SER A 70 -12.87 -9.15 -15.68
N ALA A 71 -13.39 -7.96 -15.45
CA ALA A 71 -13.66 -6.97 -16.50
C ALA A 71 -12.42 -6.65 -17.38
N ALA A 72 -11.23 -6.97 -16.89
CA ALA A 72 -9.99 -6.98 -17.68
C ALA A 72 -9.83 -8.21 -18.59
N ALA A 73 -10.66 -9.26 -18.44
CA ALA A 73 -10.51 -10.55 -19.14
C ALA A 73 -11.60 -10.86 -20.19
N GLY A 74 -12.58 -9.98 -20.36
CA GLY A 74 -13.57 -10.09 -21.46
C GLY A 74 -14.55 -11.26 -21.38
N ASN A 75 -14.63 -11.96 -20.26
CA ASN A 75 -15.59 -13.06 -20.07
C ASN A 75 -16.87 -12.57 -19.40
N SER A 76 -17.99 -12.78 -20.07
CA SER A 76 -19.35 -12.57 -19.57
C SER A 76 -19.66 -13.57 -18.46
N ALA A 77 -19.26 -13.29 -17.23
CA ALA A 77 -19.77 -14.03 -16.10
C ALA A 77 -21.20 -13.57 -15.83
N ASP A 78 -21.99 -14.44 -15.21
CA ASP A 78 -23.38 -14.21 -14.85
C ASP A 78 -23.51 -12.98 -13.93
N PRO A 79 -24.17 -11.88 -14.34
CA PRO A 79 -24.25 -10.67 -13.55
C PRO A 79 -25.13 -10.89 -12.32
N LEU A 80 -24.85 -10.18 -11.22
CA LEU A 80 -25.78 -10.10 -10.11
C LEU A 80 -27.02 -9.28 -10.53
N THR A 81 -28.17 -9.64 -9.98
CA THR A 81 -29.47 -9.04 -10.34
C THR A 81 -30.26 -8.63 -9.11
N ASP A 82 -31.36 -7.91 -9.31
CA ASP A 82 -32.33 -7.59 -8.24
C ASP A 82 -32.90 -8.86 -7.57
N ARG A 83 -32.95 -9.99 -8.30
CA ARG A 83 -33.30 -11.27 -7.70
C ARG A 83 -32.30 -11.67 -6.63
N ASP A 84 -31.01 -11.45 -6.87
CA ASP A 84 -29.96 -11.77 -5.92
C ASP A 84 -29.99 -10.84 -4.72
N VAL A 85 -30.29 -9.55 -4.92
CA VAL A 85 -30.53 -8.62 -3.81
C VAL A 85 -31.63 -9.17 -2.89
N ARG A 86 -32.77 -9.63 -3.47
CA ARG A 86 -33.88 -10.24 -2.68
C ARG A 86 -33.48 -11.54 -2.00
N VAL A 87 -32.66 -12.38 -2.64
CA VAL A 87 -32.15 -13.63 -2.03
C VAL A 87 -31.27 -13.31 -0.82
N VAL A 88 -30.41 -12.29 -0.95
CA VAL A 88 -29.54 -11.80 0.14
C VAL A 88 -30.37 -11.23 1.28
N GLU A 89 -31.30 -10.33 0.99
CA GLU A 89 -32.17 -9.66 1.96
C GLU A 89 -33.00 -10.67 2.78
N ASN A 90 -33.52 -11.73 2.12
CA ASN A 90 -34.27 -12.79 2.78
C ASN A 90 -33.40 -13.85 3.46
N THR A 91 -32.06 -13.65 3.54
CA THR A 91 -31.17 -14.58 4.23
C THR A 91 -31.17 -14.33 5.73
N ARG A 92 -31.31 -15.40 6.52
CA ARG A 92 -31.30 -15.30 7.99
C ARG A 92 -30.02 -14.63 8.49
N GLY A 93 -30.16 -13.57 9.27
CA GLY A 93 -29.07 -12.79 9.85
C GLY A 93 -28.74 -11.53 9.04
N VAL A 94 -29.43 -11.29 7.90
CA VAL A 94 -29.35 -10.02 7.16
C VAL A 94 -30.48 -9.10 7.66
N ALA A 95 -30.12 -7.86 7.98
CA ALA A 95 -31.06 -6.82 8.39
C ALA A 95 -31.59 -6.04 7.18
N GLU A 96 -30.75 -5.72 6.23
CA GLU A 96 -31.08 -5.03 4.99
C GLU A 96 -30.00 -5.32 3.93
N ALA A 97 -30.37 -5.21 2.65
CA ALA A 97 -29.45 -5.34 1.52
C ALA A 97 -29.75 -4.33 0.43
N ALA A 98 -28.73 -3.81 -0.23
CA ALA A 98 -28.85 -2.84 -1.31
C ALA A 98 -27.94 -3.22 -2.49
N GLY A 99 -28.47 -3.18 -3.70
CA GLY A 99 -27.71 -3.31 -4.94
C GLY A 99 -27.12 -1.97 -5.36
N VAL A 100 -25.93 -1.99 -5.91
CA VAL A 100 -25.24 -0.83 -6.50
C VAL A 100 -24.96 -1.12 -7.95
N MET A 101 -25.20 -0.15 -8.80
CA MET A 101 -24.81 -0.19 -10.21
C MET A 101 -23.59 0.72 -10.42
N PHE A 102 -22.68 0.29 -11.29
CA PHE A 102 -21.50 1.04 -11.68
C PHE A 102 -21.39 1.06 -13.20
N LYS A 103 -21.20 2.24 -13.77
CA LYS A 103 -20.92 2.42 -15.21
C LYS A 103 -19.84 3.49 -15.40
N ALA A 104 -18.85 3.19 -16.21
CA ALA A 104 -17.88 4.17 -16.67
C ALA A 104 -18.40 4.80 -17.97
N THR A 105 -18.52 6.13 -18.02
CA THR A 105 -19.04 6.83 -19.20
C THR A 105 -18.33 8.17 -19.41
N ILE A 106 -18.56 8.75 -20.60
CA ILE A 106 -18.09 10.09 -20.90
C ILE A 106 -19.14 11.10 -20.40
N VAL A 107 -18.75 11.87 -19.39
CA VAL A 107 -19.54 12.97 -18.84
C VAL A 107 -19.03 14.27 -19.42
N LYS A 108 -19.92 15.12 -19.93
CA LYS A 108 -19.60 16.45 -20.46
C LYS A 108 -20.03 17.54 -19.51
N PHE A 109 -19.18 18.53 -19.34
CA PHE A 109 -19.51 19.78 -18.69
C PHE A 109 -19.08 20.92 -19.60
N ARG A 110 -20.03 21.74 -20.09
CA ARG A 110 -19.75 22.86 -21.01
C ARG A 110 -18.84 22.44 -22.17
N ASP A 111 -19.18 21.37 -22.88
CA ASP A 111 -18.47 20.81 -24.02
C ASP A 111 -17.10 20.15 -23.72
N GLU A 112 -16.68 20.09 -22.45
CA GLU A 112 -15.50 19.34 -22.06
C GLU A 112 -15.89 17.89 -21.71
N PRO A 113 -15.46 16.88 -22.48
CA PRO A 113 -15.71 15.47 -22.17
C PRO A 113 -14.66 14.95 -21.18
N LYS A 114 -15.11 14.18 -20.19
CA LYS A 114 -14.26 13.42 -19.27
C LYS A 114 -14.84 12.05 -19.03
N GLN A 115 -13.99 11.05 -18.97
CA GLN A 115 -14.39 9.72 -18.54
C GLN A 115 -14.52 9.71 -17.01
N LEU A 116 -15.73 9.48 -16.52
CA LEU A 116 -16.07 9.47 -15.09
C LEU A 116 -16.85 8.21 -14.76
N SER A 117 -16.96 7.93 -13.47
CA SER A 117 -17.68 6.80 -12.91
C SER A 117 -19.04 7.23 -12.41
N VAL A 118 -20.09 6.64 -12.97
CA VAL A 118 -21.49 6.84 -12.51
C VAL A 118 -21.86 5.68 -11.62
N TYR A 119 -22.32 5.99 -10.41
CA TYR A 119 -22.82 5.04 -9.42
C TYR A 119 -24.30 5.24 -9.19
N GLY A 120 -25.06 4.17 -9.35
CA GLY A 120 -26.48 4.11 -9.02
C GLY A 120 -26.70 3.37 -7.71
N TYR A 121 -27.47 3.95 -6.80
CA TYR A 121 -27.86 3.30 -5.56
C TYR A 121 -29.33 3.60 -5.22
N PRO A 122 -30.00 2.72 -4.45
CA PRO A 122 -31.40 2.93 -4.07
C PRO A 122 -31.56 4.22 -3.28
N LEU A 123 -32.58 5.01 -3.63
CA LEU A 123 -32.91 6.26 -2.92
C LEU A 123 -34.04 6.07 -1.87
N ASP A 124 -34.49 4.84 -1.65
CA ASP A 124 -35.46 4.44 -0.64
C ASP A 124 -34.85 4.33 0.78
N SER A 125 -35.45 3.52 1.66
CA SER A 125 -34.95 3.27 3.02
C SER A 125 -33.51 2.74 3.06
N ARG A 126 -33.08 2.01 2.02
CA ARG A 126 -31.75 1.41 1.88
C ARG A 126 -30.65 2.43 1.53
N ARG A 127 -31.03 3.66 1.17
CA ARG A 127 -30.09 4.77 0.93
C ARG A 127 -29.11 4.93 2.08
N ARG A 128 -29.60 4.82 3.33
CA ARG A 128 -28.77 5.00 4.53
C ARG A 128 -27.65 3.96 4.61
N LEU A 129 -27.93 2.70 4.27
CA LEU A 129 -26.93 1.66 4.21
C LEU A 129 -25.79 2.03 3.25
N MET A 130 -26.13 2.58 2.09
CA MET A 130 -25.16 2.98 1.07
C MET A 130 -24.34 4.18 1.51
N GLU A 131 -24.96 5.20 2.08
CA GLU A 131 -24.26 6.38 2.58
C GLU A 131 -23.28 6.07 3.71
N GLU A 132 -23.67 5.23 4.65
CA GLU A 132 -22.82 4.77 5.74
C GLU A 132 -21.68 3.86 5.25
N SER A 133 -21.91 3.08 4.20
CA SER A 133 -20.90 2.17 3.62
C SER A 133 -19.88 2.89 2.74
N SER A 134 -20.23 4.06 2.21
CA SER A 134 -19.37 4.81 1.27
C SER A 134 -18.48 5.84 1.96
N GLY A 135 -18.80 6.21 3.22
CA GLY A 135 -18.09 7.27 3.94
C GLY A 135 -18.23 8.66 3.29
N TYR A 136 -19.24 8.85 2.43
CA TYR A 136 -19.45 10.10 1.69
C TYR A 136 -20.05 11.20 2.58
N GLU A 137 -19.28 12.25 2.81
CA GLU A 137 -19.72 13.47 3.45
C GLU A 137 -19.97 14.59 2.45
N LEU A 138 -21.03 15.37 2.68
CA LEU A 138 -21.30 16.56 1.86
C LEU A 138 -20.29 17.69 2.16
N GLU A 139 -19.81 18.33 1.10
CA GLU A 139 -19.10 19.61 1.17
C GLU A 139 -20.08 20.76 1.00
N ALA A 140 -20.98 20.68 -0.01
CA ALA A 140 -21.98 21.70 -0.28
C ALA A 140 -23.25 21.08 -0.86
N GLY A 141 -24.38 21.79 -0.72
CA GLY A 141 -25.66 21.34 -1.24
C GLY A 141 -26.35 20.32 -0.36
N ARG A 142 -26.97 19.31 -0.97
CA ARG A 142 -27.71 18.25 -0.29
C ARG A 142 -27.50 16.87 -0.92
N LYS A 143 -27.81 15.83 -0.20
CA LYS A 143 -27.87 14.45 -0.71
C LYS A 143 -29.08 14.23 -1.60
N LEU A 144 -29.05 13.17 -2.40
CA LEU A 144 -30.18 12.75 -3.23
C LEU A 144 -31.38 12.32 -2.35
N GLY A 145 -32.54 12.69 -2.75
CA GLY A 145 -33.83 12.29 -2.14
C GLY A 145 -34.56 11.24 -2.98
N PRO A 146 -35.60 10.59 -2.41
CA PRO A 146 -36.36 9.53 -3.10
C PRO A 146 -36.99 9.95 -4.45
N ASN A 147 -37.30 11.22 -4.60
CA ASN A 147 -38.00 11.75 -5.80
C ASN A 147 -37.06 12.60 -6.67
N ASP A 148 -35.77 12.48 -6.52
CA ASP A 148 -34.80 13.24 -7.31
C ASP A 148 -34.54 12.54 -8.65
N HIS A 149 -35.22 13.00 -9.71
CA HIS A 149 -34.96 12.64 -11.10
C HIS A 149 -34.18 13.76 -11.79
N GLY A 150 -33.27 13.41 -12.70
CA GLY A 150 -32.40 14.37 -13.39
C GLY A 150 -31.39 15.06 -12.47
N LYS A 151 -31.10 14.49 -11.30
CA LYS A 151 -30.24 15.10 -10.29
C LYS A 151 -29.09 14.17 -9.90
N VAL A 152 -27.92 14.76 -9.68
CA VAL A 152 -26.71 14.04 -9.32
C VAL A 152 -25.97 14.72 -8.16
N VAL A 153 -25.22 13.92 -7.41
CA VAL A 153 -24.23 14.38 -6.44
C VAL A 153 -22.86 14.00 -6.97
N VAL A 154 -21.89 14.89 -6.90
CA VAL A 154 -20.58 14.68 -7.50
C VAL A 154 -19.48 14.64 -6.46
N GLY A 155 -18.49 13.80 -6.68
CA GLY A 155 -17.29 13.71 -5.85
C GLY A 155 -16.39 14.95 -5.99
N SER A 156 -15.49 15.13 -5.05
CA SER A 156 -14.62 16.31 -4.95
C SER A 156 -13.77 16.53 -6.20
N TYR A 157 -13.25 15.47 -6.81
CA TYR A 157 -12.47 15.60 -8.04
C TYR A 157 -13.33 16.08 -9.23
N VAL A 158 -14.57 15.62 -9.34
CA VAL A 158 -15.51 16.11 -10.37
C VAL A 158 -15.81 17.58 -10.14
N ALA A 159 -15.97 17.99 -8.87
CA ALA A 159 -16.25 19.36 -8.51
C ALA A 159 -15.09 20.32 -8.86
N ASP A 160 -13.84 19.97 -8.47
CA ASP A 160 -12.74 20.92 -8.47
C ASP A 160 -11.57 20.56 -9.42
N GLY A 161 -11.48 19.32 -9.93
CA GLY A 161 -10.29 18.84 -10.64
C GLY A 161 -10.51 18.21 -12.01
N ALA A 162 -11.71 17.75 -12.34
CA ALA A 162 -11.97 17.05 -13.59
C ALA A 162 -12.05 17.98 -14.80
N PHE A 163 -12.60 19.17 -14.62
CA PHE A 163 -12.86 20.14 -15.67
C PHE A 163 -12.09 21.44 -15.43
N LYS A 164 -11.87 22.23 -16.47
CA LYS A 164 -11.20 23.55 -16.36
C LYS A 164 -11.93 24.54 -15.45
N ARG A 165 -13.24 24.35 -15.28
CA ARG A 165 -14.07 25.17 -14.40
C ARG A 165 -14.70 24.30 -13.32
N ARG A 166 -14.88 24.87 -12.15
CA ARG A 166 -15.53 24.21 -11.01
C ARG A 166 -16.96 23.80 -11.34
N VAL A 167 -17.32 22.56 -10.99
CA VAL A 167 -18.68 22.03 -11.07
C VAL A 167 -19.30 22.17 -9.68
N GLY A 168 -20.11 23.21 -9.49
CA GLY A 168 -20.80 23.47 -8.23
C GLY A 168 -22.25 23.03 -8.25
N VAL A 169 -22.93 23.20 -7.11
CA VAL A 169 -24.39 23.00 -7.00
C VAL A 169 -25.10 23.90 -8.01
N GLY A 170 -26.07 23.34 -8.73
CA GLY A 170 -26.80 24.00 -9.83
C GLY A 170 -26.11 23.86 -11.19
N SER A 171 -24.92 23.32 -11.30
CA SER A 171 -24.27 23.00 -12.58
C SER A 171 -25.02 21.87 -13.29
N THR A 172 -24.93 21.84 -14.62
CA THR A 172 -25.54 20.80 -15.46
C THR A 172 -24.42 19.95 -16.08
N LEU A 173 -24.47 18.66 -15.85
CA LEU A 173 -23.66 17.64 -16.52
C LEU A 173 -24.47 16.96 -17.62
N GLU A 174 -23.80 16.51 -18.69
CA GLU A 174 -24.45 15.78 -19.77
C GLU A 174 -23.73 14.45 -20.00
N PHE A 175 -24.47 13.36 -20.01
CA PHE A 175 -24.00 12.04 -20.42
C PHE A 175 -25.16 11.21 -20.96
N GLN A 176 -24.84 10.27 -21.87
CA GLN A 176 -25.86 9.49 -22.61
C GLN A 176 -26.94 10.36 -23.25
N GLY A 177 -26.59 11.57 -23.72
CA GLY A 177 -27.54 12.50 -24.35
C GLY A 177 -28.54 13.17 -23.40
N GLN A 178 -28.46 12.92 -22.11
CA GLN A 178 -29.35 13.49 -21.09
C GLN A 178 -28.62 14.48 -20.19
N ARG A 179 -29.36 15.41 -19.59
CA ARG A 179 -28.82 16.48 -18.72
C ARG A 179 -29.22 16.26 -17.29
N PHE A 180 -28.23 16.39 -16.39
CA PHE A 180 -28.36 16.16 -14.96
C PHE A 180 -27.91 17.38 -14.17
N THR A 181 -28.71 17.79 -13.20
CA THR A 181 -28.40 18.93 -12.35
C THR A 181 -27.66 18.47 -11.10
N VAL A 182 -26.53 19.08 -10.81
CA VAL A 182 -25.74 18.82 -9.59
C VAL A 182 -26.48 19.44 -8.39
N VAL A 183 -26.86 18.64 -7.42
CA VAL A 183 -27.55 19.07 -6.18
C VAL A 183 -26.65 19.04 -4.95
N GLY A 184 -25.50 18.40 -5.03
CA GLY A 184 -24.52 18.36 -3.96
C GLY A 184 -23.12 18.01 -4.45
N THR A 185 -22.14 18.44 -3.69
CA THR A 185 -20.71 18.06 -3.87
C THR A 185 -20.24 17.36 -2.62
N LEU A 186 -19.39 16.33 -2.78
CA LEU A 186 -18.84 15.55 -1.69
C LEU A 186 -17.46 16.06 -1.30
N LYS A 187 -17.12 15.91 -0.03
CA LYS A 187 -15.74 16.07 0.43
C LYS A 187 -14.84 14.98 -0.18
N SER A 188 -13.56 15.28 -0.34
CA SER A 188 -12.60 14.28 -0.79
C SER A 188 -12.44 13.17 0.25
N VAL A 189 -12.55 11.93 -0.21
CA VAL A 189 -12.23 10.74 0.57
C VAL A 189 -10.75 10.34 0.42
N GLY A 190 -9.97 11.12 -0.38
CA GLY A 190 -8.55 10.89 -0.61
C GLY A 190 -8.23 9.80 -1.62
N ASN A 191 -9.22 9.31 -2.33
CA ASN A 191 -9.09 8.32 -3.40
C ASN A 191 -9.70 8.88 -4.68
N ARG A 192 -8.88 9.09 -5.71
CA ARG A 192 -9.31 9.70 -6.98
C ARG A 192 -10.43 8.93 -7.66
N ARG A 193 -10.52 7.61 -7.50
CA ARG A 193 -11.60 6.80 -8.09
C ARG A 193 -12.94 7.19 -7.47
N ASP A 194 -13.01 7.24 -6.16
CA ASP A 194 -14.24 7.60 -5.44
C ASP A 194 -14.53 9.10 -5.53
N ASP A 195 -13.49 9.93 -5.52
CA ASP A 195 -13.60 11.38 -5.74
C ASP A 195 -14.06 11.72 -7.18
N SER A 196 -13.92 10.79 -8.14
CA SER A 196 -14.43 10.92 -9.53
C SER A 196 -15.86 10.40 -9.70
N ALA A 197 -16.54 10.06 -8.63
CA ALA A 197 -17.90 9.52 -8.67
C ALA A 197 -18.95 10.57 -9.05
N VAL A 198 -19.90 10.16 -9.88
CA VAL A 198 -21.17 10.84 -10.10
C VAL A 198 -22.25 9.91 -9.53
N LEU A 199 -22.92 10.34 -8.48
CA LEU A 199 -23.92 9.56 -7.77
C LEU A 199 -25.31 9.93 -8.24
N MET A 200 -26.17 8.93 -8.51
CA MET A 200 -27.56 9.12 -8.89
C MET A 200 -28.46 7.97 -8.42
N GLY A 201 -29.74 8.05 -8.65
CA GLY A 201 -30.68 6.98 -8.32
C GLY A 201 -30.44 5.72 -9.15
N LEU A 202 -30.57 4.53 -8.53
CA LEU A 202 -30.38 3.24 -9.19
C LEU A 202 -31.26 3.06 -10.41
N ASP A 203 -32.56 3.38 -10.27
CA ASP A 203 -33.54 3.22 -11.34
C ASP A 203 -33.24 4.16 -12.52
N GLU A 204 -32.77 5.37 -12.21
CA GLU A 204 -32.36 6.35 -13.22
C GLU A 204 -31.10 5.94 -13.97
N VAL A 205 -30.08 5.34 -13.27
CA VAL A 205 -28.91 4.77 -13.97
C VAL A 205 -29.35 3.70 -14.96
N ARG A 206 -30.29 2.86 -14.57
CA ARG A 206 -30.84 1.81 -15.45
C ARG A 206 -31.52 2.37 -16.69
N GLU A 207 -32.35 3.40 -16.51
CA GLU A 207 -33.00 4.07 -17.63
C GLU A 207 -31.99 4.73 -18.58
N VAL A 208 -31.01 5.42 -18.03
CA VAL A 208 -29.98 6.15 -18.80
C VAL A 208 -29.07 5.23 -19.59
N PHE A 209 -28.81 4.03 -19.09
CA PHE A 209 -27.92 3.05 -19.72
C PHE A 209 -28.68 1.85 -20.32
N ALA A 210 -29.99 1.96 -20.56
CA ALA A 210 -30.85 0.90 -21.07
C ALA A 210 -30.53 0.47 -22.54
N ASP A 211 -29.83 1.30 -23.31
CA ASP A 211 -29.53 1.04 -24.74
C ASP A 211 -28.33 0.09 -24.99
N GLY A 212 -27.88 -0.62 -23.97
CA GLY A 212 -26.80 -1.60 -24.08
C GLY A 212 -27.26 -3.04 -23.86
N ASP A 213 -26.39 -4.01 -24.14
CA ASP A 213 -26.59 -5.45 -23.86
C ASP A 213 -26.65 -5.80 -22.35
N VAL A 214 -27.03 -4.84 -21.52
CA VAL A 214 -27.05 -4.98 -20.05
C VAL A 214 -28.49 -5.25 -19.60
N PRO A 215 -28.72 -6.35 -18.84
CA PRO A 215 -30.02 -6.61 -18.24
C PRO A 215 -30.49 -5.43 -17.39
N SER A 216 -31.77 -5.04 -17.54
CA SER A 216 -32.36 -3.90 -16.83
C SER A 216 -32.35 -4.03 -15.31
N ASP A 217 -32.11 -5.23 -14.77
CA ASP A 217 -32.08 -5.57 -13.36
C ASP A 217 -30.67 -5.91 -12.85
N GLU A 218 -29.62 -5.67 -13.66
CA GLU A 218 -28.24 -5.90 -13.26
C GLU A 218 -27.81 -4.99 -12.10
N VAL A 219 -27.02 -5.55 -11.18
CA VAL A 219 -26.28 -4.81 -10.16
C VAL A 219 -24.80 -5.23 -10.18
N TYR A 220 -23.93 -4.26 -9.97
CA TYR A 220 -22.48 -4.46 -9.92
C TYR A 220 -22.03 -5.16 -8.63
N SER A 221 -22.64 -4.75 -7.52
CA SER A 221 -22.37 -5.32 -6.19
C SER A 221 -23.60 -5.19 -5.29
N ILE A 222 -23.65 -6.05 -4.27
CA ILE A 222 -24.68 -6.00 -3.24
C ILE A 222 -23.97 -5.77 -1.91
N ILE A 223 -24.45 -4.80 -1.14
CA ILE A 223 -24.02 -4.55 0.24
C ILE A 223 -25.14 -4.98 1.17
N ALA A 224 -24.82 -5.84 2.12
CA ALA A 224 -25.76 -6.32 3.13
C ALA A 224 -25.26 -5.95 4.53
N ARG A 225 -26.17 -5.50 5.40
CA ARG A 225 -25.93 -5.30 6.83
C ARG A 225 -26.41 -6.51 7.59
N THR A 226 -25.61 -6.99 8.53
CA THR A 226 -26.01 -8.08 9.42
C THR A 226 -26.86 -7.57 10.59
N VAL A 227 -27.72 -8.44 11.10
CA VAL A 227 -28.48 -8.15 12.33
C VAL A 227 -27.51 -8.02 13.50
N PRO A 228 -27.68 -7.03 14.41
CA PRO A 228 -26.85 -6.89 15.59
C PRO A 228 -26.77 -8.20 16.39
N GLY A 229 -25.54 -8.62 16.73
CA GLY A 229 -25.27 -9.87 17.46
C GLY A 229 -25.02 -11.10 16.59
N GLU A 230 -25.27 -11.06 15.28
CA GLU A 230 -24.85 -12.12 14.35
C GLU A 230 -23.38 -11.93 13.97
N VAL A 231 -22.68 -13.05 13.74
CA VAL A 231 -21.28 -13.04 13.27
C VAL A 231 -21.28 -12.88 11.75
N PRO A 232 -20.72 -11.77 11.19
CA PRO A 232 -20.78 -11.49 9.75
C PRO A 232 -20.25 -12.61 8.86
N ALA A 233 -19.18 -13.32 9.28
CA ALA A 233 -18.64 -14.46 8.55
C ALA A 233 -19.64 -15.64 8.43
N THR A 234 -20.43 -15.87 9.48
CA THR A 234 -21.49 -16.90 9.44
C THR A 234 -22.62 -16.49 8.52
N VAL A 235 -23.00 -15.21 8.54
CA VAL A 235 -24.02 -14.66 7.64
C VAL A 235 -23.54 -14.70 6.19
N ALA A 236 -22.28 -14.36 5.93
CA ALA A 236 -21.66 -14.45 4.61
C ALA A 236 -21.73 -15.86 4.03
N THR A 237 -21.40 -16.88 4.83
CA THR A 237 -21.52 -18.29 4.40
C THR A 237 -22.98 -18.67 4.06
N ARG A 238 -23.95 -18.21 4.85
CA ARG A 238 -25.40 -18.45 4.56
C ARG A 238 -25.82 -17.75 3.27
N ILE A 239 -25.36 -16.53 3.02
CA ILE A 239 -25.61 -15.79 1.78
C ILE A 239 -25.04 -16.56 0.60
N GLU A 240 -23.77 -16.98 0.69
CA GLU A 240 -23.09 -17.75 -0.34
C GLU A 240 -23.84 -19.03 -0.70
N ASP A 241 -24.26 -19.81 0.31
CA ASP A 241 -25.03 -21.04 0.11
C ASP A 241 -26.39 -20.77 -0.56
N ARG A 242 -27.06 -19.68 -0.23
CA ARG A 242 -28.36 -19.33 -0.82
C ARG A 242 -28.23 -18.83 -2.26
N LEU A 243 -27.23 -18.00 -2.52
CA LEU A 243 -26.95 -17.52 -3.88
C LEU A 243 -26.52 -18.69 -4.78
N ARG A 244 -25.65 -19.58 -4.30
CA ARG A 244 -25.24 -20.79 -5.02
C ARG A 244 -26.44 -21.64 -5.43
N LYS A 245 -27.40 -21.84 -4.52
CA LYS A 245 -28.67 -22.55 -4.82
C LYS A 245 -29.53 -21.79 -5.80
N SER A 246 -29.63 -20.47 -5.69
CA SER A 246 -30.42 -19.61 -6.59
C SER A 246 -29.89 -19.65 -8.02
N HIS A 247 -28.56 -19.72 -8.19
CA HIS A 247 -27.90 -19.81 -9.47
C HIS A 247 -27.69 -21.26 -9.96
N ASN A 248 -28.15 -22.26 -9.17
CA ASN A 248 -28.00 -23.69 -9.48
C ASN A 248 -26.55 -24.12 -9.72
N LEU A 249 -25.60 -23.53 -8.96
CA LEU A 249 -24.16 -23.77 -9.06
C LEU A 249 -23.72 -24.84 -8.04
N LYS A 250 -22.63 -25.53 -8.35
CA LYS A 250 -21.93 -26.40 -7.40
C LYS A 250 -20.90 -25.59 -6.62
N LYS A 251 -20.48 -26.13 -5.47
CA LYS A 251 -19.44 -25.53 -4.67
C LYS A 251 -18.12 -25.48 -5.45
N GLY A 252 -17.55 -24.30 -5.59
CA GLY A 252 -16.34 -24.01 -6.37
C GLY A 252 -16.61 -23.51 -7.80
N GLU A 253 -17.88 -23.42 -8.22
CA GLU A 253 -18.29 -22.90 -9.54
C GLU A 253 -18.96 -21.53 -9.41
N GLU A 254 -18.79 -20.84 -8.26
CA GLU A 254 -19.45 -19.58 -7.99
C GLU A 254 -18.98 -18.48 -8.96
N THR A 255 -19.97 -17.80 -9.58
CA THR A 255 -19.77 -16.61 -10.43
C THR A 255 -19.81 -15.31 -9.62
N PHE A 256 -19.83 -15.40 -8.31
CA PHE A 256 -19.85 -14.31 -7.36
C PHE A 256 -18.92 -14.59 -6.17
N SER A 257 -18.54 -13.55 -5.45
CA SER A 257 -17.75 -13.63 -4.23
C SER A 257 -18.46 -12.92 -3.10
N VAL A 258 -18.58 -13.58 -1.95
CA VAL A 258 -19.20 -13.04 -0.73
C VAL A 258 -18.11 -12.82 0.30
N MET A 259 -17.88 -11.57 0.70
CA MET A 259 -16.79 -11.22 1.60
C MET A 259 -17.28 -10.29 2.71
N THR A 260 -16.84 -10.55 3.93
CA THR A 260 -16.97 -9.57 5.02
C THR A 260 -15.89 -8.49 4.88
N SER A 261 -16.11 -7.33 5.52
CA SER A 261 -15.09 -6.26 5.58
C SER A 261 -13.78 -6.78 6.17
N GLU A 262 -13.84 -7.68 7.16
CA GLU A 262 -12.66 -8.31 7.75
C GLU A 262 -11.91 -9.21 6.76
N GLN A 263 -12.61 -10.07 6.01
CA GLN A 263 -12.02 -10.94 5.00
C GLN A 263 -11.38 -10.15 3.86
N LEU A 264 -12.02 -9.04 3.42
CA LEU A 264 -11.42 -8.11 2.45
C LEU A 264 -10.10 -7.55 2.98
N MET A 265 -10.09 -7.05 4.21
CA MET A 265 -8.88 -6.51 4.84
C MET A 265 -7.79 -7.58 4.99
N GLN A 266 -8.13 -8.80 5.41
CA GLN A 266 -7.18 -9.93 5.48
C GLN A 266 -6.59 -10.28 4.11
N SER A 267 -7.39 -10.26 3.05
CA SER A 267 -6.93 -10.51 1.68
C SER A 267 -5.93 -9.45 1.21
N PHE A 268 -6.21 -8.17 1.47
CA PHE A 268 -5.27 -7.08 1.18
C PHE A 268 -3.98 -7.23 1.99
N ASN A 269 -4.07 -7.51 3.30
CA ASN A 269 -2.90 -7.70 4.15
C ASN A 269 -2.03 -8.89 3.68
N ALA A 270 -2.64 -9.98 3.19
CA ALA A 270 -1.92 -11.10 2.62
C ALA A 270 -1.15 -10.71 1.35
N ILE A 271 -1.77 -9.95 0.44
CA ILE A 271 -1.12 -9.43 -0.78
C ILE A 271 0.05 -8.53 -0.39
N PHE A 272 -0.15 -7.59 0.55
CA PHE A 272 0.94 -6.74 1.03
C PHE A 272 2.07 -7.53 1.68
N GLY A 273 1.75 -8.58 2.44
CA GLY A 273 2.74 -9.47 3.02
C GLY A 273 3.62 -10.14 1.95
N ILE A 274 3.04 -10.59 0.84
CA ILE A 274 3.79 -11.15 -0.29
C ILE A 274 4.69 -10.08 -0.93
N VAL A 275 4.17 -8.89 -1.20
CA VAL A 275 4.94 -7.78 -1.78
C VAL A 275 6.09 -7.40 -0.86
N GLN A 276 5.86 -7.28 0.46
CA GLN A 276 6.91 -7.01 1.44
C GLN A 276 7.97 -8.10 1.47
N ALA A 277 7.60 -9.38 1.40
CA ALA A 277 8.53 -10.49 1.35
C ALA A 277 9.46 -10.43 0.12
N VAL A 278 8.90 -10.08 -1.05
CA VAL A 278 9.70 -9.88 -2.28
C VAL A 278 10.68 -8.71 -2.11
N ILE A 279 10.22 -7.58 -1.57
CA ILE A 279 11.06 -6.40 -1.31
C ILE A 279 12.21 -6.76 -0.36
N ILE A 280 11.93 -7.46 0.74
CA ILE A 280 12.93 -7.92 1.69
C ILE A 280 13.93 -8.87 1.01
N GLY A 281 13.46 -9.76 0.12
CA GLY A 281 14.32 -10.64 -0.65
C GLY A 281 15.31 -9.88 -1.55
N ILE A 282 14.83 -8.90 -2.31
CA ILE A 282 15.67 -8.03 -3.16
C ILE A 282 16.68 -7.26 -2.32
N ALA A 283 16.23 -6.73 -1.20
CA ALA A 283 17.09 -6.00 -0.26
C ALA A 283 18.18 -6.89 0.35
N ALA A 284 17.85 -8.12 0.72
CA ALA A 284 18.82 -9.09 1.23
C ALA A 284 19.93 -9.36 0.22
N ILE A 285 19.59 -9.52 -1.06
CA ILE A 285 20.58 -9.68 -2.14
C ILE A 285 21.46 -8.44 -2.25
N SER A 286 20.90 -7.24 -2.26
CA SER A 286 21.65 -5.98 -2.32
C SER A 286 22.59 -5.81 -1.14
N LEU A 287 22.15 -6.14 0.06
CA LEU A 287 22.95 -6.10 1.27
C LEU A 287 24.05 -7.15 1.29
N LEU A 288 23.82 -8.33 0.71
CA LEU A 288 24.81 -9.38 0.57
C LEU A 288 25.95 -8.91 -0.34
N VAL A 289 25.62 -8.26 -1.46
CA VAL A 289 26.60 -7.65 -2.37
C VAL A 289 27.39 -6.54 -1.65
N GLY A 290 26.69 -5.66 -0.92
CA GLY A 290 27.33 -4.62 -0.10
C GLY A 290 28.26 -5.21 0.98
N GLY A 291 27.82 -6.29 1.62
CA GLY A 291 28.61 -7.04 2.61
C GLY A 291 29.90 -7.64 2.04
N ILE A 292 29.83 -8.21 0.83
CA ILE A 292 31.02 -8.70 0.11
C ILE A 292 31.98 -7.53 -0.17
N GLY A 293 31.43 -6.37 -0.55
CA GLY A 293 32.20 -5.14 -0.72
C GLY A 293 32.95 -4.73 0.57
N ILE A 294 32.27 -4.73 1.72
CA ILE A 294 32.89 -4.47 3.02
C ILE A 294 34.00 -5.52 3.32
N MET A 295 33.66 -6.79 3.14
CA MET A 295 34.63 -7.88 3.38
C MET A 295 35.92 -7.68 2.56
N ASN A 296 35.81 -7.35 1.28
CA ASN A 296 36.95 -7.12 0.39
C ASN A 296 37.78 -5.88 0.83
N THR A 297 37.10 -4.81 1.21
CA THR A 297 37.77 -3.61 1.74
C THR A 297 38.48 -3.89 3.04
N MET A 298 37.88 -4.67 3.93
CA MET A 298 38.50 -5.06 5.19
C MET A 298 39.72 -6.00 5.01
N TYR A 299 39.67 -6.91 4.01
CA TYR A 299 40.86 -7.71 3.65
C TYR A 299 42.04 -6.82 3.26
N THR A 300 41.79 -5.83 2.40
CA THR A 300 42.83 -4.88 2.02
C THR A 300 43.35 -4.06 3.22
N ALA A 301 42.43 -3.59 4.07
CA ALA A 301 42.81 -2.86 5.29
C ALA A 301 43.69 -3.69 6.24
N VAL A 302 43.43 -4.98 6.39
CA VAL A 302 44.24 -5.90 7.19
C VAL A 302 45.65 -6.03 6.61
N ILE A 303 45.76 -6.20 5.27
CA ILE A 303 47.08 -6.31 4.59
C ILE A 303 47.87 -5.00 4.78
N GLU A 304 47.27 -3.85 4.55
CA GLU A 304 47.91 -2.54 4.66
C GLU A 304 48.36 -2.21 6.10
N ARG A 305 47.66 -2.76 7.11
CA ARG A 305 47.97 -2.55 8.55
C ARG A 305 48.65 -3.75 9.18
N THR A 306 49.23 -4.66 8.38
CA THR A 306 49.90 -5.88 8.90
C THR A 306 50.98 -5.55 9.92
N LYS A 307 51.82 -4.52 9.69
CA LYS A 307 52.89 -4.07 10.59
C LYS A 307 52.36 -3.52 11.91
N GLU A 308 51.26 -2.73 11.87
CA GLU A 308 50.58 -2.21 13.08
C GLU A 308 50.00 -3.33 13.93
N ILE A 309 49.38 -4.33 13.29
CA ILE A 309 48.82 -5.52 13.95
C ILE A 309 49.98 -6.32 14.60
N GLY A 310 51.11 -6.44 13.91
CA GLY A 310 52.30 -7.09 14.42
C GLY A 310 52.85 -6.43 15.68
N ILE A 311 52.95 -5.09 15.69
CA ILE A 311 53.36 -4.31 16.85
C ILE A 311 52.40 -4.48 18.02
N MET A 312 51.09 -4.36 17.79
CA MET A 312 50.08 -4.57 18.84
C MET A 312 50.21 -5.96 19.48
N LYS A 313 50.42 -6.98 18.68
CA LYS A 313 50.63 -8.34 19.18
C LYS A 313 51.96 -8.54 19.91
N ALA A 314 53.00 -7.91 19.46
CA ALA A 314 54.32 -7.97 20.14
C ALA A 314 54.26 -7.33 21.54
N VAL A 315 53.44 -6.30 21.73
CA VAL A 315 53.18 -5.65 23.03
C VAL A 315 52.16 -6.44 23.88
N GLY A 316 51.58 -7.55 23.35
CA GLY A 316 50.70 -8.46 24.12
C GLY A 316 49.21 -8.30 23.88
N ALA A 317 48.78 -7.67 22.80
CA ALA A 317 47.35 -7.60 22.49
C ALA A 317 46.72 -8.98 22.24
N ARG A 318 45.57 -9.24 22.87
CA ARG A 318 44.82 -10.50 22.71
C ARG A 318 44.18 -10.57 21.32
N ASN A 319 44.08 -11.78 20.75
CA ASN A 319 43.43 -12.01 19.46
C ASN A 319 41.98 -11.48 19.42
N SER A 320 41.25 -11.60 20.54
CA SER A 320 39.90 -11.08 20.67
C SER A 320 39.84 -9.55 20.59
N ALA A 321 40.82 -8.84 21.08
CA ALA A 321 40.88 -7.37 21.01
C ALA A 321 41.12 -6.91 19.56
N ILE A 322 42.04 -7.54 18.83
CA ILE A 322 42.27 -7.25 17.42
C ILE A 322 41.01 -7.57 16.59
N MET A 323 40.40 -8.74 16.82
CA MET A 323 39.17 -9.11 16.13
C MET A 323 38.05 -8.09 16.40
N ALA A 324 37.88 -7.63 17.66
CA ALA A 324 36.86 -6.66 18.03
C ALA A 324 37.04 -5.31 17.29
N ILE A 325 38.30 -4.83 17.16
CA ILE A 325 38.59 -3.57 16.44
C ILE A 325 38.08 -3.64 15.01
N PHE A 326 38.44 -4.69 14.27
CA PHE A 326 38.04 -4.82 12.85
C PHE A 326 36.55 -5.10 12.66
N VAL A 327 35.92 -5.85 13.59
CA VAL A 327 34.43 -6.08 13.54
C VAL A 327 33.69 -4.79 13.85
N ILE A 328 34.14 -3.99 14.81
CA ILE A 328 33.54 -2.68 15.09
C ILE A 328 33.71 -1.72 13.90
N GLU A 329 34.93 -1.69 13.31
CA GLU A 329 35.22 -0.84 12.15
C GLU A 329 34.30 -1.20 10.96
N SER A 330 34.15 -2.48 10.65
CA SER A 330 33.24 -2.94 9.60
C SER A 330 31.77 -2.70 9.94
N GLY A 331 31.35 -2.85 11.21
CA GLY A 331 30.00 -2.51 11.67
C GLY A 331 29.72 -1.02 11.54
N LEU A 332 30.68 -0.16 11.85
CA LEU A 332 30.56 1.28 11.66
C LEU A 332 30.42 1.67 10.18
N LEU A 333 31.12 1.00 9.27
CA LEU A 333 30.95 1.16 7.83
C LEU A 333 29.50 0.83 7.43
N GLY A 334 28.97 -0.29 7.94
CA GLY A 334 27.57 -0.67 7.77
C GLY A 334 26.60 0.38 8.31
N ALA A 335 26.85 0.89 9.53
CA ALA A 335 26.02 1.91 10.15
C ALA A 335 26.01 3.24 9.39
N VAL A 336 27.16 3.69 8.88
CA VAL A 336 27.26 4.90 8.04
C VAL A 336 26.48 4.72 6.75
N GLY A 337 26.63 3.56 6.07
CA GLY A 337 25.84 3.23 4.89
C GLY A 337 24.36 3.18 5.20
N GLY A 338 23.99 2.58 6.33
CA GLY A 338 22.63 2.53 6.83
C GLY A 338 22.04 3.90 7.11
N ALA A 339 22.77 4.79 7.78
CA ALA A 339 22.33 6.15 8.07
C ALA A 339 22.04 6.96 6.79
N ILE A 340 22.97 6.91 5.83
CA ILE A 340 22.78 7.53 4.51
C ILE A 340 21.58 6.89 3.80
N GLY A 341 21.47 5.55 3.83
CA GLY A 341 20.35 4.82 3.23
C GLY A 341 19.01 5.17 3.85
N VAL A 342 18.92 5.29 5.17
CA VAL A 342 17.74 5.73 5.89
C VAL A 342 17.32 7.16 5.48
N LEU A 343 18.28 8.09 5.41
CA LEU A 343 18.01 9.47 4.99
C LEU A 343 17.49 9.52 3.56
N LEU A 344 18.16 8.86 2.63
CA LEU A 344 17.77 8.82 1.21
C LEU A 344 16.44 8.07 1.03
N GLY A 345 16.23 6.96 1.75
CA GLY A 345 15.01 6.17 1.70
C GLY A 345 13.81 6.93 2.24
N SER A 346 13.99 7.64 3.36
CA SER A 346 12.94 8.51 3.92
C SER A 346 12.62 9.68 2.97
N GLY A 347 13.64 10.28 2.35
CA GLY A 347 13.47 11.31 1.35
C GLY A 347 12.73 10.81 0.11
N ALA A 348 13.08 9.62 -0.40
CA ALA A 348 12.42 8.97 -1.52
C ALA A 348 10.95 8.64 -1.20
N ALA A 349 10.65 8.10 0.00
CA ALA A 349 9.30 7.84 0.45
C ALA A 349 8.44 9.11 0.50
N LYS A 350 9.00 10.21 1.03
CA LYS A 350 8.32 11.51 1.05
C LYS A 350 8.14 12.12 -0.34
N LEU A 351 9.07 11.89 -1.25
CA LEU A 351 8.92 12.30 -2.66
C LEU A 351 7.78 11.54 -3.33
N VAL A 352 7.66 10.23 -3.10
CA VAL A 352 6.53 9.42 -3.60
C VAL A 352 5.21 9.93 -3.04
N GLU A 353 5.11 10.21 -1.74
CA GLU A 353 3.93 10.83 -1.12
C GLU A 353 3.57 12.16 -1.78
N PHE A 354 4.55 13.03 -1.96
CA PHE A 354 4.35 14.33 -2.60
C PHE A 354 3.83 14.21 -4.04
N VAL A 355 4.43 13.32 -4.83
CA VAL A 355 4.00 13.07 -6.23
C VAL A 355 2.60 12.45 -6.24
N ALA A 356 2.32 11.47 -5.37
CA ALA A 356 1.00 10.84 -5.29
C ALA A 356 -0.09 11.85 -4.93
N THR A 357 0.16 12.71 -3.96
CA THR A 357 -0.81 13.72 -3.54
C THR A 357 -1.05 14.78 -4.62
N ASN A 358 0.02 15.30 -5.25
CA ASN A 358 -0.12 16.42 -6.19
C ASN A 358 -0.44 15.98 -7.63
N ALA A 359 0.10 14.83 -8.11
CA ALA A 359 -0.09 14.39 -9.48
C ALA A 359 -1.26 13.41 -9.62
N LEU A 360 -1.48 12.52 -8.64
CA LEU A 360 -2.54 11.52 -8.67
C LEU A 360 -3.77 11.94 -7.86
N GLY A 361 -3.66 12.98 -7.02
CA GLY A 361 -4.74 13.48 -6.17
C GLY A 361 -5.20 12.44 -5.13
N THR A 362 -4.30 11.55 -4.68
CA THR A 362 -4.63 10.53 -3.68
C THR A 362 -3.86 10.76 -2.38
N ASN A 363 -4.57 10.70 -1.26
CA ASN A 363 -4.00 10.75 0.08
C ASN A 363 -3.76 9.36 0.68
N LEU A 364 -3.99 8.29 -0.10
CA LEU A 364 -3.79 6.91 0.36
C LEU A 364 -2.31 6.54 0.45
N LEU A 365 -1.46 7.15 -0.38
CA LEU A 365 -0.02 6.90 -0.41
C LEU A 365 0.72 7.87 0.54
N ARG A 366 0.52 7.69 1.85
CA ARG A 366 1.28 8.41 2.86
C ARG A 366 2.54 7.62 3.22
N ALA A 367 3.68 8.27 3.33
CA ALA A 367 4.90 7.65 3.80
C ALA A 367 4.84 7.48 5.32
N ALA A 368 4.62 6.26 5.80
CA ALA A 368 4.75 5.94 7.22
C ALA A 368 6.24 5.74 7.54
N LEU A 369 6.78 6.53 8.47
CA LEU A 369 8.17 6.46 8.92
C LEU A 369 8.21 6.11 10.42
N PRO A 370 7.77 4.91 10.82
CA PRO A 370 7.82 4.52 12.20
C PRO A 370 9.29 4.43 12.66
N TRP A 371 9.55 4.86 13.87
CA TRP A 371 10.91 4.88 14.43
C TRP A 371 11.51 3.47 14.48
N GLU A 372 10.68 2.43 14.66
CA GLU A 372 11.07 1.02 14.66
C GLU A 372 11.71 0.60 13.33
N LEU A 373 11.16 1.08 12.21
CA LEU A 373 11.71 0.83 10.87
C LEU A 373 13.09 1.49 10.73
N LEU A 374 13.22 2.75 11.16
CA LEU A 374 14.46 3.51 11.02
C LEU A 374 15.59 2.92 11.88
N VAL A 375 15.30 2.65 13.16
CA VAL A 375 16.23 2.03 14.08
C VAL A 375 16.55 0.60 13.66
N GLY A 376 15.54 -0.17 13.26
CA GLY A 376 15.72 -1.53 12.74
C GLY A 376 16.65 -1.58 11.52
N ALA A 377 16.48 -0.67 10.56
CA ALA A 377 17.34 -0.55 9.39
C ALA A 377 18.79 -0.20 9.76
N LEU A 378 19.01 0.69 10.74
CA LEU A 378 20.34 1.03 11.25
C LEU A 378 21.01 -0.14 11.96
N LEU A 379 20.30 -0.83 12.84
CA LEU A 379 20.82 -2.00 13.54
C LEU A 379 21.12 -3.14 12.57
N PHE A 380 20.27 -3.33 11.59
CA PHE A 380 20.44 -4.36 10.57
C PHE A 380 21.66 -4.08 9.69
N SER A 381 21.85 -2.84 9.22
CA SER A 381 23.03 -2.46 8.44
C SER A 381 24.32 -2.57 9.22
N PHE A 382 24.34 -2.19 10.50
CA PHE A 382 25.46 -2.40 11.39
C PHE A 382 25.80 -3.90 11.52
N THR A 383 24.79 -4.73 11.73
CA THR A 383 24.96 -6.18 11.90
C THR A 383 25.54 -6.83 10.64
N ILE A 384 25.02 -6.48 9.46
CA ILE A 384 25.56 -6.95 8.17
C ILE A 384 27.00 -6.50 7.99
N GLY A 385 27.32 -5.24 8.29
CA GLY A 385 28.68 -4.73 8.27
C GLY A 385 29.64 -5.51 9.19
N ALA A 386 29.22 -5.73 10.44
CA ALA A 386 30.00 -6.48 11.44
C ALA A 386 30.19 -7.94 11.01
N LEU A 387 29.17 -8.62 10.51
CA LEU A 387 29.27 -10.00 10.01
C LEU A 387 30.23 -10.11 8.81
N SER A 388 30.14 -9.14 7.88
CA SER A 388 31.02 -9.08 6.70
C SER A 388 32.48 -8.88 7.05
N GLY A 389 32.78 -8.16 8.14
CA GLY A 389 34.14 -7.99 8.67
C GLY A 389 34.69 -9.16 9.45
N LEU A 390 33.86 -10.16 9.80
CA LEU A 390 34.28 -11.24 10.71
C LEU A 390 35.40 -12.11 10.15
N PHE A 391 35.39 -12.44 8.86
CA PHE A 391 36.42 -13.25 8.20
C PHE A 391 37.77 -12.52 8.14
N PRO A 392 37.87 -11.28 7.61
CA PRO A 392 39.13 -10.54 7.63
C PRO A 392 39.62 -10.23 9.04
N ALA A 393 38.73 -9.93 10.00
CA ALA A 393 39.09 -9.74 11.40
C ALA A 393 39.72 -10.99 12.04
N ARG A 394 39.17 -12.17 11.73
CA ARG A 394 39.81 -13.45 12.15
C ARG A 394 41.20 -13.65 11.56
N GLN A 395 41.40 -13.29 10.30
CA GLN A 395 42.73 -13.39 9.65
C GLN A 395 43.72 -12.45 10.32
N ALA A 396 43.32 -11.17 10.55
CA ALA A 396 44.14 -10.21 11.30
C ALA A 396 44.53 -10.72 12.69
N ALA A 397 43.56 -11.29 13.43
CA ALA A 397 43.80 -11.85 14.75
C ALA A 397 44.71 -13.07 14.78
N ARG A 398 44.92 -13.77 13.67
CA ARG A 398 45.81 -14.95 13.57
C ARG A 398 47.19 -14.65 13.03
N LEU A 399 47.49 -13.41 12.62
CA LEU A 399 48.85 -13.01 12.17
C LEU A 399 49.88 -13.26 13.27
N LYS A 400 51.03 -13.84 12.92
CA LYS A 400 52.12 -14.03 13.84
C LYS A 400 52.96 -12.74 13.91
N PRO A 401 53.37 -12.26 15.10
CA PRO A 401 54.14 -11.04 15.25
C PRO A 401 55.41 -11.01 14.42
N VAL A 402 56.14 -12.14 14.39
CA VAL A 402 57.41 -12.27 13.65
C VAL A 402 57.19 -12.10 12.14
N ASP A 403 56.15 -12.71 11.58
CA ASP A 403 55.86 -12.65 10.14
C ASP A 403 55.36 -11.25 9.77
N ALA A 404 54.56 -10.63 10.64
CA ALA A 404 53.98 -9.30 10.43
C ALA A 404 55.04 -8.17 10.48
N LEU A 405 56.08 -8.30 11.29
CA LEU A 405 57.18 -7.33 11.40
C LEU A 405 58.24 -7.48 10.29
N ARG A 406 58.28 -8.64 9.63
CA ARG A 406 59.16 -8.96 8.51
C ARG A 406 58.60 -8.56 7.14
N TYR A 407 57.35 -8.16 7.11
CA TYR A 407 56.66 -7.73 5.89
C TYR A 407 57.15 -6.31 5.50
N GLU A 408 57.87 -6.21 4.37
CA GLU A 408 58.24 -4.95 3.73
C GLU A 408 57.14 -4.41 2.85
#